data_771ba18b18b39ba2f99bfadfa16de2a0
#
_entry.id   771ba18b18b39ba2f99bfadfa16de2a0
#
_cell.length_a   1.000
_cell.length_b   1.000
_cell.length_c   1.000
_cell.angle_alpha   90.00
_cell.angle_beta   90.00
_cell.angle_gamma   90.00
#
_symmetry.space_group_name_H-M   'P 1'
#
loop_
_entity.id
_entity.type
_entity.pdbx_description
1 polymer ?
#
loop_
_entity_poly.entity_id
_entity_poly.type
_entity_poly.pdbx_seq_one_letter_code
_entity_poly.pdbx_strand_id
1 'polypeptide(L)'
;MNVWIVNHYAIPPSMGGLMRHYYFSKYLQKKGHSVKIFTSSKIHNTDINMIRDKSLYREEMEDGVEYTFVRSRDYKGNGMDRVINMMDLPFKTWKAMKRFYKKEKPDVIYTSSPDLFVALFALLFGRKHKIPVVVEVRDLWPESIVEYNGMSRMNPIIQVLYQLEKWIYVHADQLIFTMPGGKEYICDKGWTKKVNINKVNHVNNGVDLAEFEENKKLYNLENSQIANDNAFKVVYMGSIRKVNNLQTLVDAAKELKNQDIHFYIYGDGTEKDMLEDECRKYSLNVKFEGRVEKKYIPYILSNADLNIINVQGAGLNKYGCSWNKLFEYMASEKPILCNLPVNYDLIREKKLGIAKRFANGKEYAEEITKFRQLTSEEYEEYCQRLKECAQEYDYQILTNKIERILKKAIDSSKR
;
A
#
# COMPACT_ATOMS: atom_id res chain seq x y z
N MET A 1 17.94 -19.07 2.38
CA MET A 1 16.58 -19.61 2.18
C MET A 1 16.19 -19.41 0.73
N ASN A 2 15.43 -20.35 0.17
CA ASN A 2 14.72 -20.17 -1.07
C ASN A 2 13.28 -19.76 -0.76
N VAL A 3 12.89 -18.56 -1.11
CA VAL A 3 11.59 -17.95 -0.79
C VAL A 3 10.74 -17.82 -2.05
N TRP A 4 9.56 -18.43 -2.06
CA TRP A 4 8.59 -18.17 -3.11
C TRP A 4 7.55 -17.18 -2.62
N ILE A 5 7.49 -16.02 -3.26
CA ILE A 5 6.45 -15.01 -3.02
C ILE A 5 5.31 -15.27 -4.00
N VAL A 6 4.09 -15.41 -3.51
CA VAL A 6 2.91 -15.66 -4.33
C VAL A 6 1.90 -14.56 -4.08
N ASN A 7 1.79 -13.63 -5.02
CA ASN A 7 0.89 -12.48 -4.90
C ASN A 7 0.28 -12.12 -6.26
N HIS A 8 -1.05 -12.03 -6.30
CA HIS A 8 -1.80 -11.64 -7.51
C HIS A 8 -1.34 -10.28 -8.07
N TYR A 9 -0.98 -9.34 -7.22
CA TYR A 9 -0.76 -7.92 -7.54
C TYR A 9 0.67 -7.44 -7.30
N ALA A 10 1.66 -8.34 -7.30
CA ALA A 10 3.07 -7.94 -7.25
C ALA A 10 3.49 -7.40 -8.62
N ILE A 11 3.73 -6.10 -8.69
CA ILE A 11 4.04 -5.38 -9.94
C ILE A 11 5.53 -5.00 -9.92
N PRO A 12 6.25 -5.17 -11.04
CA PRO A 12 7.63 -4.70 -11.17
C PRO A 12 7.74 -3.16 -11.11
N PRO A 13 8.87 -2.60 -10.70
CA PRO A 13 9.10 -1.16 -10.65
C PRO A 13 8.84 -0.44 -11.96
N SER A 14 9.27 -1.01 -13.09
CA SER A 14 9.08 -0.42 -14.43
C SER A 14 7.62 -0.22 -14.83
N MET A 15 6.70 -0.95 -14.21
CA MET A 15 5.25 -0.87 -14.47
C MET A 15 4.51 -0.05 -13.40
N GLY A 16 5.23 0.47 -12.41
CA GLY A 16 4.70 1.29 -11.31
C GLY A 16 3.90 0.48 -10.29
N GLY A 17 3.45 1.13 -9.23
CA GLY A 17 2.44 0.61 -8.32
C GLY A 17 2.94 -0.09 -7.06
N LEU A 18 2.54 -1.32 -6.83
CA LEU A 18 2.65 -2.00 -5.53
C LEU A 18 4.00 -2.71 -5.35
N MET A 19 5.03 -1.95 -4.98
CA MET A 19 6.43 -2.38 -4.97
C MET A 19 6.88 -3.11 -3.70
N ARG A 20 6.01 -3.31 -2.69
CA ARG A 20 6.38 -3.93 -1.40
C ARG A 20 7.15 -5.25 -1.56
N HIS A 21 6.66 -6.16 -2.39
CA HIS A 21 7.28 -7.48 -2.59
C HIS A 21 8.57 -7.39 -3.40
N TYR A 22 8.68 -6.41 -4.29
CA TYR A 22 9.94 -6.10 -4.97
C TYR A 22 11.02 -5.69 -3.96
N TYR A 23 10.74 -4.73 -3.06
CA TYR A 23 11.72 -4.30 -2.06
C TYR A 23 12.11 -5.42 -1.10
N PHE A 24 11.15 -6.21 -0.63
CA PHE A 24 11.49 -7.37 0.18
C PHE A 24 12.36 -8.38 -0.56
N SER A 25 12.08 -8.64 -1.84
CA SER A 25 12.91 -9.52 -2.67
C SER A 25 14.32 -8.98 -2.83
N LYS A 26 14.45 -7.69 -3.22
CA LYS A 26 15.72 -6.98 -3.37
C LYS A 26 16.59 -7.10 -2.10
N TYR A 27 16.01 -6.83 -0.94
CA TYR A 27 16.76 -6.86 0.31
C TYR A 27 16.99 -8.28 0.87
N LEU A 28 16.10 -9.23 0.63
CA LEU A 28 16.34 -10.64 0.95
C LEU A 28 17.49 -11.21 0.09
N GLN A 29 17.54 -10.88 -1.20
CA GLN A 29 18.62 -11.27 -2.09
C GLN A 29 19.97 -10.67 -1.66
N LYS A 30 20.00 -9.38 -1.27
CA LYS A 30 21.21 -8.75 -0.70
C LYS A 30 21.73 -9.47 0.56
N LYS A 31 20.84 -10.21 1.26
CA LYS A 31 21.18 -11.05 2.43
C LYS A 31 21.54 -12.49 2.06
N GLY A 32 21.70 -12.81 0.78
CA GLY A 32 22.06 -14.15 0.31
C GLY A 32 20.91 -15.15 0.23
N HIS A 33 19.66 -14.68 0.17
CA HIS A 33 18.50 -15.54 -0.06
C HIS A 33 18.14 -15.60 -1.54
N SER A 34 17.62 -16.73 -2.03
CA SER A 34 16.99 -16.84 -3.33
C SER A 34 15.52 -16.46 -3.20
N VAL A 35 15.01 -15.62 -4.11
CA VAL A 35 13.61 -15.17 -4.10
C VAL A 35 13.03 -15.24 -5.50
N LYS A 36 11.84 -15.84 -5.63
CA LYS A 36 11.06 -15.88 -6.87
C LYS A 36 9.65 -15.38 -6.62
N ILE A 37 9.16 -14.43 -7.44
CA ILE A 37 7.82 -13.87 -7.35
C ILE A 37 6.90 -14.52 -8.39
N PHE A 38 5.81 -15.14 -7.95
CA PHE A 38 4.71 -15.58 -8.80
C PHE A 38 3.59 -14.54 -8.76
N THR A 39 3.24 -13.99 -9.91
CA THR A 39 2.24 -12.92 -10.02
C THR A 39 1.36 -13.07 -11.25
N SER A 40 0.28 -12.29 -11.33
CA SER A 40 -0.61 -12.24 -12.49
C SER A 40 0.10 -11.64 -13.72
N SER A 41 -0.14 -12.20 -14.90
CA SER A 41 0.30 -11.57 -16.16
C SER A 41 -0.47 -10.30 -16.51
N LYS A 42 -1.72 -10.16 -16.02
CA LYS A 42 -2.50 -8.92 -16.14
C LYS A 42 -2.07 -7.93 -15.07
N ILE A 43 -1.46 -6.85 -15.48
CA ILE A 43 -1.01 -5.78 -14.58
C ILE A 43 -2.24 -4.98 -14.12
N HIS A 44 -2.43 -4.91 -12.81
CA HIS A 44 -3.59 -4.27 -12.20
C HIS A 44 -3.67 -2.77 -12.52
N ASN A 45 -4.87 -2.28 -12.82
CA ASN A 45 -5.14 -0.89 -13.20
C ASN A 45 -4.39 -0.39 -14.45
N THR A 46 -3.98 -1.28 -15.34
CA THR A 46 -3.41 -0.96 -16.65
C THR A 46 -4.08 -1.79 -17.74
N ASP A 47 -3.78 -1.53 -19.01
CA ASP A 47 -4.19 -2.37 -20.15
C ASP A 47 -3.11 -3.42 -20.51
N ILE A 48 -2.04 -3.53 -19.71
CA ILE A 48 -0.93 -4.44 -19.96
C ILE A 48 -1.28 -5.84 -19.50
N ASN A 49 -1.08 -6.83 -20.39
CA ASN A 49 -1.01 -8.24 -20.03
C ASN A 49 0.28 -8.83 -20.62
N MET A 50 1.14 -9.35 -19.77
CA MET A 50 2.47 -9.87 -20.12
C MET A 50 2.42 -11.15 -20.97
N ILE A 51 1.27 -11.84 -21.02
CA ILE A 51 1.09 -13.09 -21.77
C ILE A 51 -0.15 -12.97 -22.64
N ARG A 52 0.05 -12.89 -23.95
CA ARG A 52 -1.01 -12.84 -24.96
C ARG A 52 -1.25 -14.17 -25.68
N ASP A 53 -0.30 -15.09 -25.56
CA ASP A 53 -0.34 -16.43 -26.16
C ASP A 53 -0.93 -17.49 -25.21
N LYS A 54 -0.74 -18.79 -25.55
CA LYS A 54 -1.20 -19.92 -24.74
C LYS A 54 -0.22 -20.36 -23.66
N SER A 55 0.92 -19.67 -23.48
CA SER A 55 1.92 -20.00 -22.47
C SER A 55 1.32 -19.97 -21.07
N LEU A 56 1.72 -20.90 -20.21
CA LEU A 56 1.25 -20.94 -18.83
C LEU A 56 1.82 -19.82 -17.98
N TYR A 57 3.09 -19.53 -18.18
CA TYR A 57 3.83 -18.48 -17.49
C TYR A 57 4.94 -17.90 -18.39
N ARG A 58 5.42 -16.73 -18.01
CA ARG A 58 6.59 -16.06 -18.59
C ARG A 58 7.49 -15.61 -17.45
N GLU A 59 8.79 -15.86 -17.56
CA GLU A 59 9.80 -15.41 -16.60
C GLU A 59 10.43 -14.11 -17.11
N GLU A 60 10.58 -13.16 -16.22
CA GLU A 60 11.24 -11.87 -16.45
C GLU A 60 12.13 -11.53 -15.27
N MET A 61 13.24 -10.87 -15.57
CA MET A 61 14.14 -10.32 -14.56
C MET A 61 14.00 -8.80 -14.52
N GLU A 62 13.71 -8.25 -13.36
CA GLU A 62 13.57 -6.82 -13.17
C GLU A 62 14.45 -6.39 -12.00
N ASP A 63 15.48 -5.59 -12.26
CA ASP A 63 16.47 -5.13 -11.27
C ASP A 63 17.01 -6.26 -10.37
N GLY A 64 17.29 -7.42 -10.97
CA GLY A 64 17.80 -8.59 -10.26
C GLY A 64 16.74 -9.41 -9.51
N VAL A 65 15.47 -9.04 -9.57
CA VAL A 65 14.35 -9.82 -8.98
C VAL A 65 13.66 -10.67 -10.04
N GLU A 66 13.55 -11.97 -9.79
CA GLU A 66 12.87 -12.91 -10.68
C GLU A 66 11.35 -12.85 -10.55
N TYR A 67 10.66 -12.48 -11.64
CA TYR A 67 9.20 -12.53 -11.77
C TYR A 67 8.78 -13.72 -12.65
N THR A 68 7.82 -14.48 -12.16
CA THR A 68 7.09 -15.48 -12.93
C THR A 68 5.66 -14.97 -13.12
N PHE A 69 5.41 -14.32 -14.24
CA PHE A 69 4.06 -13.92 -14.63
C PHE A 69 3.25 -15.15 -15.02
N VAL A 70 2.15 -15.39 -14.32
CA VAL A 70 1.25 -16.51 -14.59
C VAL A 70 0.07 -16.02 -15.41
N ARG A 71 -0.22 -16.72 -16.52
CA ARG A 71 -1.27 -16.33 -17.44
C ARG A 71 -2.61 -16.13 -16.73
N SER A 72 -3.15 -14.94 -16.86
CA SER A 72 -4.43 -14.55 -16.29
C SER A 72 -5.31 -13.83 -17.33
N ARG A 73 -6.62 -13.82 -17.08
CA ARG A 73 -7.57 -13.14 -17.95
C ARG A 73 -7.46 -11.63 -17.85
N ASP A 74 -7.78 -10.95 -18.95
CA ASP A 74 -7.96 -9.51 -18.91
C ASP A 74 -9.24 -9.15 -18.14
N TYR A 75 -9.21 -8.01 -17.46
CA TYR A 75 -10.38 -7.40 -16.84
C TYR A 75 -10.24 -5.88 -16.83
N LYS A 76 -11.38 -5.17 -16.79
CA LYS A 76 -11.43 -3.72 -16.61
C LYS A 76 -12.24 -3.40 -15.34
N GLY A 77 -11.71 -2.50 -14.53
CA GLY A 77 -12.36 -2.08 -13.30
C GLY A 77 -12.54 -3.20 -12.26
N ASN A 78 -13.61 -3.14 -11.48
CA ASN A 78 -13.90 -4.04 -10.35
C ASN A 78 -15.10 -4.98 -10.61
N GLY A 79 -15.42 -5.26 -11.88
CA GLY A 79 -16.57 -6.07 -12.28
C GLY A 79 -16.37 -7.58 -12.16
N MET A 80 -17.32 -8.34 -12.71
CA MET A 80 -17.35 -9.81 -12.69
C MET A 80 -16.10 -10.43 -13.33
N ASP A 81 -15.55 -9.81 -14.39
CA ASP A 81 -14.32 -10.29 -15.04
C ASP A 81 -13.13 -10.32 -14.08
N ARG A 82 -13.05 -9.37 -13.13
CA ARG A 82 -12.03 -9.39 -12.08
C ARG A 82 -12.24 -10.56 -11.12
N VAL A 83 -13.47 -10.86 -10.75
CA VAL A 83 -13.79 -12.02 -9.90
C VAL A 83 -13.38 -13.32 -10.60
N ILE A 84 -13.72 -13.46 -11.89
CA ILE A 84 -13.32 -14.63 -12.70
C ILE A 84 -11.78 -14.72 -12.79
N ASN A 85 -11.09 -13.60 -12.97
CA ASN A 85 -9.62 -13.55 -12.96
C ASN A 85 -9.04 -14.03 -11.61
N MET A 86 -9.61 -13.59 -10.48
CA MET A 86 -9.21 -14.03 -9.13
C MET A 86 -9.47 -15.52 -8.88
N MET A 87 -10.47 -16.12 -9.54
CA MET A 87 -10.73 -17.56 -9.42
C MET A 87 -9.85 -18.40 -10.35
N ASP A 88 -9.54 -17.93 -11.55
CA ASP A 88 -8.76 -18.65 -12.57
C ASP A 88 -7.25 -18.67 -12.25
N LEU A 89 -6.70 -17.56 -11.78
CA LEU A 89 -5.25 -17.41 -11.51
C LEU A 89 -4.70 -18.45 -10.53
N PRO A 90 -5.33 -18.78 -9.39
CA PRO A 90 -4.80 -19.74 -8.42
C PRO A 90 -4.53 -21.12 -9.01
N PHE A 91 -5.39 -21.62 -9.88
CA PHE A 91 -5.20 -22.92 -10.55
C PHE A 91 -3.98 -22.92 -11.48
N LYS A 92 -3.78 -21.82 -12.20
CA LYS A 92 -2.63 -21.67 -13.09
C LYS A 92 -1.34 -21.46 -12.30
N THR A 93 -1.40 -20.68 -11.21
CA THR A 93 -0.29 -20.50 -10.27
C THR A 93 0.13 -21.83 -9.67
N TRP A 94 -0.81 -22.67 -9.24
CA TRP A 94 -0.51 -24.02 -8.78
C TRP A 94 0.23 -24.85 -9.83
N LYS A 95 -0.23 -24.80 -11.09
CA LYS A 95 0.43 -25.53 -12.20
C LYS A 95 1.85 -25.00 -12.45
N ALA A 96 2.06 -23.69 -12.39
CA ALA A 96 3.36 -23.08 -12.52
C ALA A 96 4.27 -23.49 -11.35
N MET A 97 3.85 -23.29 -10.11
CA MET A 97 4.59 -23.70 -8.92
C MET A 97 4.99 -25.20 -8.97
N LYS A 98 4.08 -26.08 -9.41
CA LYS A 98 4.39 -27.52 -9.58
C LYS A 98 5.51 -27.79 -10.60
N ARG A 99 5.64 -26.96 -11.66
CA ARG A 99 6.74 -27.09 -12.63
C ARG A 99 8.05 -26.65 -12.02
N PHE A 100 8.06 -25.52 -11.31
CA PHE A 100 9.25 -25.01 -10.62
C PHE A 100 9.69 -25.92 -9.48
N TYR A 101 8.76 -26.46 -8.71
CA TYR A 101 9.05 -27.37 -7.58
C TYR A 101 9.83 -28.63 -7.97
N LYS A 102 9.69 -29.08 -9.23
CA LYS A 102 10.50 -30.20 -9.76
C LYS A 102 11.95 -29.84 -9.99
N LYS A 103 12.25 -28.54 -10.20
CA LYS A 103 13.59 -28.03 -10.46
C LYS A 103 14.24 -27.54 -9.16
N GLU A 104 13.47 -26.81 -8.37
CA GLU A 104 13.93 -26.13 -7.17
C GLU A 104 12.81 -26.09 -6.13
N LYS A 105 13.12 -26.49 -4.91
CA LYS A 105 12.14 -26.51 -3.80
C LYS A 105 12.29 -25.25 -2.97
N PRO A 106 11.21 -24.54 -2.63
CA PRO A 106 11.28 -23.43 -1.69
C PRO A 106 11.38 -23.95 -0.25
N ASP A 107 12.08 -23.19 0.59
CA ASP A 107 12.10 -23.41 2.03
C ASP A 107 10.83 -22.87 2.69
N VAL A 108 10.22 -21.83 2.10
CA VAL A 108 9.02 -21.16 2.58
C VAL A 108 8.25 -20.51 1.45
N ILE A 109 6.92 -20.48 1.55
CA ILE A 109 6.04 -19.72 0.69
C ILE A 109 5.55 -18.50 1.46
N TYR A 110 5.66 -17.31 0.86
CA TYR A 110 5.12 -16.06 1.36
C TYR A 110 4.02 -15.57 0.42
N THR A 111 2.76 -15.64 0.86
CA THR A 111 1.60 -15.22 0.06
C THR A 111 0.93 -13.99 0.67
N SER A 112 0.27 -13.18 -0.15
CA SER A 112 -0.30 -11.90 0.27
C SER A 112 -1.71 -11.67 -0.30
N SER A 113 -2.60 -11.13 0.55
CA SER A 113 -3.93 -10.65 0.17
C SER A 113 -3.87 -9.37 -0.71
N PRO A 114 -4.98 -8.89 -1.34
CA PRO A 114 -6.37 -9.20 -0.97
C PRO A 114 -6.97 -10.47 -1.60
N ASP A 115 -6.29 -11.14 -2.53
CA ASP A 115 -6.84 -12.34 -3.16
C ASP A 115 -6.74 -13.56 -2.23
N LEU A 116 -7.87 -13.90 -1.57
CA LEU A 116 -7.96 -15.05 -0.67
C LEU A 116 -7.78 -16.39 -1.40
N PHE A 117 -8.13 -16.47 -2.69
CA PHE A 117 -8.00 -17.73 -3.44
C PHE A 117 -6.54 -18.04 -3.75
N VAL A 118 -5.72 -17.03 -4.05
CA VAL A 118 -4.27 -17.20 -4.18
C VAL A 118 -3.65 -17.69 -2.88
N ALA A 119 -4.04 -17.10 -1.74
CA ALA A 119 -3.58 -17.53 -0.43
C ALA A 119 -4.03 -18.96 -0.09
N LEU A 120 -5.29 -19.32 -0.40
CA LEU A 120 -5.81 -20.67 -0.24
C LEU A 120 -4.95 -21.70 -1.01
N PHE A 121 -4.70 -21.45 -2.29
CA PHE A 121 -3.93 -22.38 -3.13
C PHE A 121 -2.46 -22.47 -2.71
N ALA A 122 -1.86 -21.37 -2.27
CA ALA A 122 -0.52 -21.37 -1.68
C ALA A 122 -0.45 -22.25 -0.41
N LEU A 123 -1.43 -22.14 0.48
CA LEU A 123 -1.55 -22.98 1.69
C LEU A 123 -1.77 -24.45 1.35
N LEU A 124 -2.65 -24.76 0.40
CA LEU A 124 -2.88 -26.15 -0.04
C LEU A 124 -1.62 -26.75 -0.67
N PHE A 125 -0.85 -25.94 -1.45
CA PHE A 125 0.42 -26.37 -2.03
C PHE A 125 1.46 -26.62 -0.95
N GLY A 126 1.60 -25.70 0.00
CA GLY A 126 2.51 -25.84 1.14
C GLY A 126 2.21 -27.09 1.96
N ARG A 127 0.96 -27.32 2.32
CA ARG A 127 0.53 -28.54 3.04
C ARG A 127 0.86 -29.81 2.29
N LYS A 128 0.55 -29.86 0.98
CA LYS A 128 0.84 -31.02 0.14
C LYS A 128 2.33 -31.36 0.09
N HIS A 129 3.17 -30.37 0.09
CA HIS A 129 4.63 -30.52 -0.08
C HIS A 129 5.41 -30.35 1.23
N LYS A 130 4.72 -30.16 2.36
CA LYS A 130 5.31 -29.91 3.69
C LYS A 130 6.22 -28.68 3.71
N ILE A 131 5.80 -27.60 3.05
CA ILE A 131 6.48 -26.31 3.00
C ILE A 131 5.69 -25.33 3.86
N PRO A 132 6.31 -24.63 4.83
CA PRO A 132 5.63 -23.63 5.63
C PRO A 132 5.16 -22.45 4.79
N VAL A 133 4.00 -21.90 5.16
CA VAL A 133 3.37 -20.79 4.45
C VAL A 133 3.11 -19.62 5.39
N VAL A 134 3.69 -18.48 5.05
CA VAL A 134 3.43 -17.20 5.71
C VAL A 134 2.38 -16.45 4.90
N VAL A 135 1.31 -16.01 5.53
CA VAL A 135 0.22 -15.26 4.89
C VAL A 135 0.26 -13.81 5.36
N GLU A 136 0.37 -12.90 4.41
CA GLU A 136 0.28 -11.46 4.64
C GLU A 136 -1.14 -10.96 4.35
N VAL A 137 -1.67 -10.17 5.28
CA VAL A 137 -2.97 -9.51 5.21
C VAL A 137 -2.73 -8.02 5.03
N ARG A 138 -2.93 -7.52 3.80
CA ARG A 138 -2.77 -6.11 3.45
C ARG A 138 -4.07 -5.34 3.53
N ASP A 139 -5.16 -6.01 3.19
CA ASP A 139 -6.53 -5.53 3.31
C ASP A 139 -7.35 -6.57 4.06
N LEU A 140 -8.21 -6.13 4.96
CA LEU A 140 -9.13 -7.00 5.69
C LEU A 140 -10.28 -7.42 4.76
N TRP A 141 -10.01 -8.34 3.87
CA TRP A 141 -10.95 -8.85 2.90
C TRP A 141 -11.59 -10.14 3.41
N PRO A 142 -12.94 -10.28 3.48
CA PRO A 142 -13.98 -9.52 2.79
C PRO A 142 -14.53 -8.28 3.54
N GLU A 143 -14.07 -7.96 4.75
CA GLU A 143 -14.62 -6.84 5.53
C GLU A 143 -14.57 -5.51 4.76
N SER A 144 -13.51 -5.27 3.97
CA SER A 144 -13.40 -4.08 3.13
C SER A 144 -14.47 -4.00 2.05
N ILE A 145 -14.97 -5.14 1.54
CA ILE A 145 -16.11 -5.16 0.60
C ILE A 145 -17.38 -4.69 1.31
N VAL A 146 -17.59 -5.13 2.54
CA VAL A 146 -18.75 -4.72 3.35
C VAL A 146 -18.71 -3.22 3.62
N GLU A 147 -17.57 -2.71 4.08
CA GLU A 147 -17.43 -1.31 4.50
C GLU A 147 -17.45 -0.32 3.31
N TYR A 148 -16.76 -0.63 2.20
CA TYR A 148 -16.65 0.31 1.08
C TYR A 148 -17.70 0.14 -0.01
N ASN A 149 -18.23 -1.08 -0.20
CA ASN A 149 -19.26 -1.34 -1.22
C ASN A 149 -20.68 -1.44 -0.62
N GLY A 150 -20.82 -1.31 0.70
CA GLY A 150 -22.12 -1.37 1.38
C GLY A 150 -22.81 -2.74 1.33
N MET A 151 -22.06 -3.83 1.08
CA MET A 151 -22.62 -5.17 1.08
C MET A 151 -22.98 -5.60 2.51
N SER A 152 -24.13 -6.26 2.66
CA SER A 152 -24.54 -6.81 3.96
C SER A 152 -23.57 -7.89 4.44
N ARG A 153 -23.20 -7.84 5.73
CA ARG A 153 -22.46 -8.94 6.37
C ARG A 153 -23.23 -10.27 6.33
N MET A 154 -24.56 -10.23 6.25
CA MET A 154 -25.42 -11.43 6.13
C MET A 154 -25.48 -12.00 4.72
N ASN A 155 -24.88 -11.34 3.73
CA ASN A 155 -24.86 -11.87 2.36
C ASN A 155 -24.15 -13.24 2.34
N PRO A 156 -24.74 -14.29 1.73
CA PRO A 156 -24.16 -15.64 1.73
C PRO A 156 -22.75 -15.71 1.16
N ILE A 157 -22.44 -14.92 0.12
CA ILE A 157 -21.09 -14.88 -0.48
C ILE A 157 -20.10 -14.29 0.53
N ILE A 158 -20.48 -13.22 1.21
CA ILE A 158 -19.64 -12.59 2.25
C ILE A 158 -19.40 -13.58 3.39
N GLN A 159 -20.41 -14.32 3.81
CA GLN A 159 -20.26 -15.36 4.85
C GLN A 159 -19.29 -16.47 4.42
N VAL A 160 -19.38 -16.96 3.18
CA VAL A 160 -18.42 -17.93 2.63
C VAL A 160 -17.00 -17.36 2.63
N LEU A 161 -16.82 -16.11 2.23
CA LEU A 161 -15.52 -15.46 2.22
C LEU A 161 -14.96 -15.27 3.64
N TYR A 162 -15.79 -14.98 4.66
CA TYR A 162 -15.36 -14.96 6.07
C TYR A 162 -14.89 -16.34 6.56
N GLN A 163 -15.58 -17.42 6.15
CA GLN A 163 -15.13 -18.77 6.51
C GLN A 163 -13.81 -19.13 5.81
N LEU A 164 -13.62 -18.69 4.57
CA LEU A 164 -12.36 -18.86 3.84
C LEU A 164 -11.22 -18.08 4.50
N GLU A 165 -11.44 -16.79 4.82
CA GLU A 165 -10.50 -15.96 5.55
C GLU A 165 -10.06 -16.62 6.87
N LYS A 166 -11.05 -17.04 7.67
CA LYS A 166 -10.81 -17.75 8.93
C LYS A 166 -9.99 -19.02 8.72
N TRP A 167 -10.34 -19.82 7.70
CA TRP A 167 -9.60 -21.04 7.37
C TRP A 167 -8.15 -20.74 7.03
N ILE A 168 -7.90 -19.70 6.22
CA ILE A 168 -6.55 -19.22 5.87
C ILE A 168 -5.77 -18.85 7.13
N TYR A 169 -6.38 -18.05 8.03
CA TYR A 169 -5.73 -17.62 9.26
C TYR A 169 -5.43 -18.78 10.20
N VAL A 170 -6.30 -19.79 10.28
CA VAL A 170 -6.04 -20.99 11.08
C VAL A 170 -4.85 -21.79 10.56
N HIS A 171 -4.72 -21.92 9.22
CA HIS A 171 -3.76 -22.84 8.60
C HIS A 171 -2.42 -22.21 8.19
N ALA A 172 -2.30 -20.89 8.21
CA ALA A 172 -1.02 -20.21 8.02
C ALA A 172 -0.05 -20.57 9.14
N ASP A 173 1.23 -20.77 8.84
CA ASP A 173 2.27 -21.00 9.85
C ASP A 173 2.61 -19.70 10.58
N GLN A 174 2.65 -18.57 9.89
CA GLN A 174 2.71 -17.22 10.44
C GLN A 174 1.73 -16.32 9.70
N LEU A 175 1.23 -15.31 10.41
CA LEU A 175 0.40 -14.24 9.85
C LEU A 175 1.15 -12.91 9.96
N ILE A 176 1.08 -12.10 8.91
CA ILE A 176 1.60 -10.73 8.89
C ILE A 176 0.42 -9.81 8.57
N PHE A 177 0.17 -8.82 9.40
CA PHE A 177 -0.76 -7.74 9.09
C PHE A 177 0.02 -6.47 8.79
N THR A 178 -0.38 -5.74 7.75
CA THR A 178 0.22 -4.43 7.45
C THR A 178 -0.36 -3.33 8.34
N MET A 179 -1.55 -3.52 8.90
CA MET A 179 -2.15 -2.67 9.92
C MET A 179 -1.87 -3.23 11.33
N PRO A 180 -1.66 -2.36 12.35
CA PRO A 180 -1.31 -2.79 13.70
C PRO A 180 -2.36 -3.64 14.39
N GLY A 181 -3.65 -3.34 14.20
CA GLY A 181 -4.79 -3.97 14.87
C GLY A 181 -5.19 -5.35 14.33
N GLY A 182 -4.27 -6.08 13.71
CA GLY A 182 -4.57 -7.43 13.18
C GLY A 182 -4.99 -8.43 14.26
N LYS A 183 -4.47 -8.32 15.47
CA LYS A 183 -4.88 -9.16 16.61
C LYS A 183 -6.29 -8.82 17.07
N GLU A 184 -6.60 -7.54 17.18
CA GLU A 184 -7.94 -7.03 17.54
C GLU A 184 -8.98 -7.46 16.51
N TYR A 185 -8.64 -7.43 15.22
CA TYR A 185 -9.52 -7.93 14.17
C TYR A 185 -9.89 -9.40 14.39
N ILE A 186 -8.91 -10.25 14.68
CA ILE A 186 -9.13 -11.67 14.97
C ILE A 186 -9.98 -11.84 16.24
N CYS A 187 -9.79 -11.01 17.27
CA CYS A 187 -10.57 -11.00 18.49
C CYS A 187 -12.04 -10.59 18.22
N ASP A 188 -12.24 -9.50 17.50
CA ASP A 188 -13.57 -8.97 17.16
C ASP A 188 -14.38 -9.97 16.30
N LYS A 189 -13.69 -10.76 15.46
CA LYS A 189 -14.30 -11.86 14.71
C LYS A 189 -14.60 -13.11 15.56
N GLY A 190 -14.19 -13.16 16.83
CA GLY A 190 -14.35 -14.31 17.71
C GLY A 190 -13.55 -15.55 17.29
N TRP A 191 -12.39 -15.35 16.64
CA TRP A 191 -11.59 -16.43 16.08
C TRP A 191 -10.42 -16.88 16.97
N THR A 192 -10.20 -16.24 18.10
CA THR A 192 -9.06 -16.50 19.03
C THR A 192 -8.97 -17.93 19.54
N LYS A 193 -10.12 -18.64 19.64
CA LYS A 193 -10.12 -20.06 20.00
C LYS A 193 -9.53 -20.98 18.94
N LYS A 194 -9.43 -20.54 17.68
CA LYS A 194 -8.94 -21.32 16.54
C LYS A 194 -7.68 -20.77 15.91
N VAL A 195 -7.48 -19.46 15.94
CA VAL A 195 -6.29 -18.78 15.43
C VAL A 195 -5.34 -18.51 16.58
N ASN A 196 -4.17 -19.11 16.53
CA ASN A 196 -3.12 -18.82 17.52
C ASN A 196 -2.60 -17.39 17.35
N ILE A 197 -2.87 -16.53 18.33
CA ILE A 197 -2.49 -15.12 18.32
C ILE A 197 -0.97 -14.90 18.32
N ASN A 198 -0.18 -15.86 18.83
CA ASN A 198 1.29 -15.75 18.88
C ASN A 198 1.96 -15.86 17.49
N LYS A 199 1.22 -16.27 16.47
CA LYS A 199 1.71 -16.27 15.07
C LYS A 199 1.36 -15.00 14.31
N VAL A 200 0.66 -14.06 14.94
CA VAL A 200 0.27 -12.78 14.33
C VAL A 200 1.37 -11.75 14.54
N ASN A 201 1.91 -11.26 13.45
CA ASN A 201 2.97 -10.29 13.40
C ASN A 201 2.47 -9.02 12.69
N HIS A 202 3.10 -7.89 12.97
CA HIS A 202 2.82 -6.62 12.32
C HIS A 202 4.06 -6.13 11.55
N VAL A 203 3.88 -5.88 10.24
CA VAL A 203 4.91 -5.28 9.39
C VAL A 203 4.25 -4.28 8.46
N ASN A 204 4.38 -2.99 8.75
CA ASN A 204 3.86 -1.88 7.93
C ASN A 204 4.38 -1.91 6.49
N ASN A 205 3.74 -1.13 5.62
CA ASN A 205 4.40 -0.63 4.41
C ASN A 205 5.59 0.25 4.81
N GLY A 206 6.37 0.66 3.84
CA GLY A 206 7.56 1.45 4.06
C GLY A 206 7.97 2.22 2.82
N VAL A 207 9.17 2.73 2.87
CA VAL A 207 9.86 3.44 1.79
C VAL A 207 11.28 2.88 1.66
N ASP A 208 11.86 2.86 0.47
CA ASP A 208 13.30 2.63 0.26
C ASP A 208 13.99 4.00 0.33
N LEU A 209 14.60 4.31 1.47
CA LEU A 209 15.20 5.62 1.71
C LEU A 209 16.38 5.90 0.79
N ALA A 210 17.18 4.88 0.46
CA ALA A 210 18.31 5.05 -0.44
C ALA A 210 17.82 5.42 -1.86
N GLU A 211 16.80 4.72 -2.37
CA GLU A 211 16.19 5.02 -3.67
C GLU A 211 15.45 6.37 -3.64
N PHE A 212 14.80 6.71 -2.53
CA PHE A 212 14.13 8.02 -2.37
C PHE A 212 15.14 9.17 -2.51
N GLU A 213 16.26 9.12 -1.81
CA GLU A 213 17.30 10.15 -1.86
C GLU A 213 18.04 10.18 -3.21
N GLU A 214 18.26 9.02 -3.83
CA GLU A 214 18.82 8.94 -5.18
C GLU A 214 17.90 9.58 -6.21
N ASN A 215 16.61 9.20 -6.21
CA ASN A 215 15.62 9.73 -7.13
C ASN A 215 15.41 11.24 -6.95
N LYS A 216 15.41 11.75 -5.70
CA LYS A 216 15.32 13.16 -5.41
C LYS A 216 16.42 13.99 -6.07
N LYS A 217 17.64 13.43 -6.17
CA LYS A 217 18.79 14.09 -6.79
C LYS A 217 18.80 13.96 -8.31
N LEU A 218 18.48 12.77 -8.83
CA LEU A 218 18.60 12.46 -10.26
C LEU A 218 17.41 12.96 -11.08
N TYR A 219 16.21 12.98 -10.51
CA TYR A 219 14.98 13.30 -11.21
C TYR A 219 14.34 14.58 -10.67
N ASN A 220 15.11 15.67 -10.73
CA ASN A 220 14.61 16.99 -10.37
C ASN A 220 13.67 17.56 -11.44
N LEU A 221 12.78 18.43 -11.00
CA LEU A 221 11.83 19.16 -11.83
C LEU A 221 12.02 20.67 -11.61
N GLU A 222 13.27 21.14 -11.74
CA GLU A 222 13.67 22.55 -11.44
C GLU A 222 12.83 23.57 -12.20
N ASN A 223 12.37 23.23 -13.41
CA ASN A 223 11.50 24.08 -14.22
C ASN A 223 10.01 23.91 -13.91
N SER A 224 9.65 23.08 -12.94
CA SER A 224 8.25 22.89 -12.54
C SER A 224 7.73 24.08 -11.73
N GLN A 225 6.41 24.25 -11.75
CA GLN A 225 5.78 25.34 -10.99
C GLN A 225 6.05 25.19 -9.50
N ILE A 226 5.99 23.97 -8.94
CA ILE A 226 6.22 23.72 -7.49
C ILE A 226 7.64 24.10 -7.05
N ALA A 227 8.64 23.97 -7.93
CA ALA A 227 10.03 24.31 -7.61
C ALA A 227 10.25 25.83 -7.55
N ASN A 228 9.52 26.58 -8.37
CA ASN A 228 9.67 28.03 -8.54
C ASN A 228 8.58 28.85 -7.80
N ASP A 229 7.74 28.18 -7.03
CA ASP A 229 6.67 28.81 -6.27
C ASP A 229 7.15 29.20 -4.86
N ASN A 230 7.00 30.48 -4.52
CA ASN A 230 7.37 31.04 -3.22
C ASN A 230 6.22 31.01 -2.20
N ALA A 231 5.00 30.66 -2.63
CA ALA A 231 3.87 30.49 -1.75
C ALA A 231 4.05 29.29 -0.82
N PHE A 232 3.25 29.21 0.24
CA PHE A 232 3.16 28.02 1.07
C PHE A 232 2.52 26.86 0.29
N LYS A 233 3.25 25.78 0.03
CA LYS A 233 2.87 24.69 -0.87
C LYS A 233 2.27 23.52 -0.12
N VAL A 234 0.99 23.29 -0.37
CA VAL A 234 0.21 22.17 0.16
C VAL A 234 0.11 21.09 -0.92
N VAL A 235 0.67 19.90 -0.67
CA VAL A 235 0.75 18.83 -1.68
C VAL A 235 -0.12 17.65 -1.30
N TYR A 236 -0.95 17.22 -2.24
CA TYR A 236 -1.61 15.92 -2.21
C TYR A 236 -1.09 15.05 -3.35
N MET A 237 -0.78 13.79 -3.04
CA MET A 237 -0.37 12.80 -4.04
C MET A 237 -1.16 11.51 -3.89
N GLY A 238 -1.83 11.07 -4.96
CA GLY A 238 -2.59 9.82 -4.95
C GLY A 238 -3.78 9.80 -5.90
N SER A 239 -4.62 8.76 -5.79
CA SER A 239 -5.83 8.66 -6.62
C SER A 239 -6.87 9.71 -6.22
N ILE A 240 -7.56 10.26 -7.23
CA ILE A 240 -8.61 11.27 -7.05
C ILE A 240 -9.97 10.57 -7.19
N ARG A 241 -10.35 9.86 -6.12
CA ARG A 241 -11.57 9.04 -6.06
C ARG A 241 -12.35 9.33 -4.78
N LYS A 242 -13.62 8.98 -4.76
CA LYS A 242 -14.52 9.17 -3.63
C LYS A 242 -13.94 8.71 -2.28
N VAL A 243 -13.23 7.59 -2.26
CA VAL A 243 -12.57 7.08 -1.04
C VAL A 243 -11.44 7.98 -0.51
N ASN A 244 -10.96 8.92 -1.32
CA ASN A 244 -9.95 9.90 -0.90
C ASN A 244 -10.58 11.24 -0.47
N ASN A 245 -11.87 11.47 -0.72
CA ASN A 245 -12.66 12.61 -0.24
C ASN A 245 -11.98 13.98 -0.43
N LEU A 246 -11.40 14.24 -1.63
CA LEU A 246 -10.69 15.49 -1.91
C LEU A 246 -11.58 16.73 -1.96
N GLN A 247 -12.90 16.57 -2.01
CA GLN A 247 -13.83 17.68 -1.90
C GLN A 247 -13.58 18.52 -0.63
N THR A 248 -13.29 17.87 0.50
CA THR A 248 -13.00 18.59 1.76
C THR A 248 -11.75 19.45 1.68
N LEU A 249 -10.74 19.03 0.88
CA LEU A 249 -9.54 19.83 0.63
C LEU A 249 -9.84 21.02 -0.29
N VAL A 250 -10.67 20.82 -1.33
CA VAL A 250 -11.14 21.91 -2.21
C VAL A 250 -11.97 22.93 -1.42
N ASP A 251 -12.81 22.47 -0.49
CA ASP A 251 -13.56 23.36 0.40
C ASP A 251 -12.63 24.19 1.30
N ALA A 252 -11.55 23.60 1.81
CA ALA A 252 -10.53 24.35 2.53
C ALA A 252 -9.80 25.39 1.63
N ALA A 253 -9.52 25.03 0.38
CA ALA A 253 -8.89 25.94 -0.57
C ALA A 253 -9.78 27.16 -0.89
N LYS A 254 -11.12 27.04 -0.85
CA LYS A 254 -12.04 28.19 -1.00
C LYS A 254 -11.84 29.21 0.12
N GLU A 255 -11.69 28.73 1.36
CA GLU A 255 -11.47 29.61 2.51
C GLU A 255 -10.10 30.28 2.48
N LEU A 256 -9.12 29.68 1.80
CA LEU A 256 -7.74 30.16 1.70
C LEU A 256 -7.45 30.93 0.39
N LYS A 257 -8.46 31.20 -0.44
CA LYS A 257 -8.32 31.78 -1.78
C LYS A 257 -7.49 33.08 -1.81
N ASN A 258 -7.62 33.92 -0.80
CA ASN A 258 -6.95 35.22 -0.71
C ASN A 258 -5.64 35.18 0.08
N GLN A 259 -5.15 33.98 0.40
CA GLN A 259 -3.88 33.79 1.08
C GLN A 259 -2.83 33.28 0.09
N ASP A 260 -1.57 33.54 0.39
CA ASP A 260 -0.43 33.04 -0.36
C ASP A 260 -0.15 31.55 0.01
N ILE A 261 -1.14 30.71 -0.32
CA ILE A 261 -1.14 29.25 -0.13
C ILE A 261 -1.58 28.61 -1.44
N HIS A 262 -0.73 27.74 -1.99
CA HIS A 262 -0.98 27.07 -3.25
C HIS A 262 -1.11 25.56 -3.04
N PHE A 263 -2.08 24.96 -3.69
CA PHE A 263 -2.36 23.53 -3.62
C PHE A 263 -1.90 22.84 -4.91
N TYR A 264 -1.10 21.79 -4.75
CA TYR A 264 -0.64 20.94 -5.84
C TYR A 264 -1.22 19.54 -5.69
N ILE A 265 -2.06 19.11 -6.62
CA ILE A 265 -2.75 17.82 -6.60
C ILE A 265 -2.19 16.94 -7.71
N TYR A 266 -1.37 15.95 -7.31
CA TYR A 266 -0.80 14.96 -8.21
C TYR A 266 -1.61 13.68 -8.17
N GLY A 267 -2.00 13.19 -9.35
CA GLY A 267 -2.75 11.96 -9.49
C GLY A 267 -3.87 12.04 -10.51
N ASP A 268 -4.71 11.02 -10.50
CA ASP A 268 -5.81 10.89 -11.43
C ASP A 268 -6.94 10.06 -10.81
N GLY A 269 -8.14 10.19 -11.34
CA GLY A 269 -9.29 9.43 -10.85
C GLY A 269 -10.62 10.00 -11.28
N THR A 270 -11.69 9.33 -10.89
CA THR A 270 -13.06 9.59 -11.35
C THR A 270 -13.64 10.93 -10.89
N GLU A 271 -13.05 11.58 -9.88
CA GLU A 271 -13.52 12.88 -9.38
C GLU A 271 -12.65 14.05 -9.84
N LYS A 272 -11.56 13.80 -10.62
CA LYS A 272 -10.61 14.84 -11.01
C LYS A 272 -11.30 15.98 -11.77
N ASP A 273 -11.98 15.67 -12.86
CA ASP A 273 -12.54 16.69 -13.76
C ASP A 273 -13.56 17.58 -13.03
N MET A 274 -14.42 16.97 -12.21
CA MET A 274 -15.41 17.69 -11.40
C MET A 274 -14.73 18.66 -10.40
N LEU A 275 -13.70 18.21 -9.69
CA LEU A 275 -13.00 19.04 -8.72
C LEU A 275 -12.17 20.14 -9.38
N GLU A 276 -11.57 19.85 -10.53
CA GLU A 276 -10.81 20.83 -11.32
C GLU A 276 -11.70 21.92 -11.88
N ASP A 277 -12.90 21.56 -12.39
CA ASP A 277 -13.91 22.51 -12.86
C ASP A 277 -14.39 23.41 -11.72
N GLU A 278 -14.61 22.84 -10.54
CA GLU A 278 -14.97 23.62 -9.35
C GLU A 278 -13.87 24.61 -8.96
N CYS A 279 -12.62 24.18 -8.92
CA CYS A 279 -11.48 25.06 -8.62
C CYS A 279 -11.36 26.21 -9.64
N ARG A 280 -11.57 25.95 -10.93
CA ARG A 280 -11.59 26.97 -11.99
C ARG A 280 -12.74 27.97 -11.80
N LYS A 281 -13.95 27.47 -11.53
CA LYS A 281 -15.16 28.30 -11.30
C LYS A 281 -14.94 29.31 -10.19
N TYR A 282 -14.31 28.92 -9.11
CA TYR A 282 -14.05 29.80 -7.97
C TYR A 282 -12.69 30.51 -8.01
N SER A 283 -11.91 30.30 -9.07
CA SER A 283 -10.55 30.86 -9.25
C SER A 283 -9.66 30.58 -8.03
N LEU A 284 -9.58 29.30 -7.62
CA LEU A 284 -8.79 28.86 -6.49
C LEU A 284 -7.32 28.66 -6.87
N ASN A 285 -6.42 28.82 -5.90
CA ASN A 285 -4.99 28.54 -6.05
C ASN A 285 -4.72 27.01 -5.98
N VAL A 286 -5.40 26.21 -6.79
CA VAL A 286 -5.30 24.76 -6.86
C VAL A 286 -4.87 24.34 -8.24
N LYS A 287 -3.83 23.52 -8.33
CA LYS A 287 -3.27 23.00 -9.58
C LYS A 287 -3.39 21.48 -9.61
N PHE A 288 -4.01 20.94 -10.67
CA PHE A 288 -4.10 19.51 -10.92
C PHE A 288 -3.01 19.11 -11.92
N GLU A 289 -1.92 18.55 -11.42
CA GLU A 289 -0.71 18.23 -12.19
C GLU A 289 -0.79 16.86 -12.91
N GLY A 290 -1.86 16.08 -12.65
CA GLY A 290 -2.03 14.77 -13.25
C GLY A 290 -1.11 13.69 -12.64
N ARG A 291 -0.95 12.60 -13.39
CA ARG A 291 -0.05 11.49 -12.95
C ARG A 291 1.39 11.84 -13.25
N VAL A 292 2.26 11.53 -12.30
CA VAL A 292 3.72 11.58 -12.47
C VAL A 292 4.33 10.20 -12.31
N GLU A 293 5.46 9.97 -12.96
CA GLU A 293 6.23 8.75 -12.73
C GLU A 293 6.78 8.72 -11.30
N LYS A 294 6.86 7.54 -10.72
CA LYS A 294 7.25 7.36 -9.33
C LYS A 294 8.61 7.97 -8.99
N LYS A 295 9.55 7.97 -9.93
CA LYS A 295 10.88 8.55 -9.75
C LYS A 295 10.90 10.05 -9.45
N TYR A 296 9.85 10.82 -9.84
CA TYR A 296 9.74 12.24 -9.55
C TYR A 296 9.09 12.56 -8.19
N ILE A 297 8.44 11.57 -7.57
CA ILE A 297 7.73 11.75 -6.29
C ILE A 297 8.64 12.32 -5.20
N PRO A 298 9.88 11.81 -5.00
CA PRO A 298 10.77 12.34 -3.97
C PRO A 298 11.05 13.82 -4.12
N TYR A 299 11.31 14.28 -5.32
CA TYR A 299 11.56 15.70 -5.59
C TYR A 299 10.33 16.55 -5.28
N ILE A 300 9.16 16.16 -5.78
CA ILE A 300 7.89 16.88 -5.57
C ILE A 300 7.59 17.02 -4.08
N LEU A 301 7.61 15.91 -3.35
CA LEU A 301 7.30 15.89 -1.92
C LEU A 301 8.28 16.70 -1.08
N SER A 302 9.57 16.75 -1.47
CA SER A 302 10.59 17.52 -0.78
C SER A 302 10.47 19.05 -1.02
N ASN A 303 9.76 19.44 -2.08
CA ASN A 303 9.44 20.86 -2.37
C ASN A 303 8.11 21.31 -1.77
N ALA A 304 7.36 20.41 -1.13
CA ALA A 304 6.17 20.77 -0.36
C ALA A 304 6.54 21.48 0.95
N ASP A 305 5.61 22.25 1.49
CA ASP A 305 5.68 22.77 2.86
C ASP A 305 4.74 21.97 3.79
N LEU A 306 3.68 21.35 3.22
CA LEU A 306 2.74 20.51 3.95
C LEU A 306 2.22 19.40 3.04
N ASN A 307 2.34 18.14 3.47
CA ASN A 307 1.80 16.98 2.76
C ASN A 307 0.43 16.55 3.30
N ILE A 308 -0.51 16.29 2.41
CA ILE A 308 -1.91 15.98 2.75
C ILE A 308 -2.21 14.49 2.59
N ILE A 309 -2.73 13.87 3.64
CA ILE A 309 -3.43 12.59 3.57
C ILE A 309 -4.92 12.84 3.71
N ASN A 310 -5.65 12.65 2.61
CA ASN A 310 -7.10 12.79 2.59
C ASN A 310 -7.75 11.45 2.28
N VAL A 311 -8.68 11.02 3.13
CA VAL A 311 -9.37 9.73 3.02
C VAL A 311 -10.78 9.82 3.59
N GLN A 312 -11.67 8.97 3.09
CA GLN A 312 -12.98 8.76 3.67
C GLN A 312 -12.87 7.79 4.86
N GLY A 313 -13.47 8.13 5.98
CA GLY A 313 -13.50 7.26 7.15
C GLY A 313 -14.33 6.00 6.91
N ALA A 314 -13.85 4.86 7.43
CA ALA A 314 -14.52 3.57 7.42
C ALA A 314 -14.36 2.88 8.79
N GLY A 315 -15.25 1.94 9.11
CA GLY A 315 -15.19 1.17 10.36
C GLY A 315 -13.89 0.38 10.53
N LEU A 316 -13.22 0.05 9.42
CA LEU A 316 -11.92 -0.64 9.41
C LEU A 316 -10.77 0.20 9.99
N ASN A 317 -10.89 1.51 10.02
CA ASN A 317 -9.85 2.41 10.53
C ASN A 317 -9.56 2.20 12.02
N LYS A 318 -10.45 1.53 12.75
CA LYS A 318 -10.20 1.10 14.14
C LYS A 318 -9.06 0.08 14.28
N TYR A 319 -8.70 -0.62 13.21
CA TYR A 319 -7.55 -1.55 13.20
C TYR A 319 -6.25 -0.89 12.74
N GLY A 320 -6.26 0.42 12.54
CA GLY A 320 -5.14 1.18 12.01
C GLY A 320 -5.06 1.13 10.48
N CYS A 321 -4.08 1.82 9.94
CA CYS A 321 -3.85 1.94 8.51
C CYS A 321 -2.36 1.77 8.18
N SER A 322 -2.08 1.41 6.93
CA SER A 322 -0.72 1.33 6.39
C SER A 322 -0.71 1.92 4.97
N TRP A 323 -1.01 3.22 4.88
CA TRP A 323 -1.04 3.94 3.59
C TRP A 323 0.37 4.11 3.03
N ASN A 324 0.62 3.69 1.79
CA ASN A 324 1.93 3.82 1.16
C ASN A 324 2.46 5.25 1.18
N LYS A 325 1.59 6.23 0.85
CA LYS A 325 1.95 7.65 0.82
C LYS A 325 2.47 8.20 2.16
N LEU A 326 2.04 7.64 3.30
CA LEU A 326 2.51 8.06 4.61
C LEU A 326 4.02 7.92 4.74
N PHE A 327 4.58 6.83 4.25
CA PHE A 327 6.00 6.53 4.37
C PHE A 327 6.85 7.36 3.39
N GLU A 328 6.32 7.64 2.19
CA GLU A 328 6.94 8.58 1.24
C GLU A 328 6.91 10.03 1.78
N TYR A 329 5.83 10.41 2.47
CA TYR A 329 5.73 11.71 3.15
C TYR A 329 6.70 11.82 4.33
N MET A 330 6.88 10.75 5.11
CA MET A 330 7.93 10.71 6.15
C MET A 330 9.32 10.92 5.55
N ALA A 331 9.63 10.23 4.43
CA ALA A 331 10.91 10.35 3.75
C ALA A 331 11.16 11.73 3.14
N SER A 332 10.13 12.51 2.83
CA SER A 332 10.25 13.88 2.35
C SER A 332 10.62 14.88 3.46
N GLU A 333 10.58 14.46 4.72
CA GLU A 333 10.85 15.29 5.90
C GLU A 333 9.94 16.53 6.00
N LYS A 334 8.69 16.46 5.48
CA LYS A 334 7.73 17.56 5.47
C LYS A 334 6.49 17.23 6.31
N PRO A 335 5.99 18.15 7.15
CA PRO A 335 4.83 17.91 8.01
C PRO A 335 3.64 17.30 7.28
N ILE A 336 2.83 16.53 8.01
CA ILE A 336 1.70 15.80 7.45
C ILE A 336 0.40 16.28 8.10
N LEU A 337 -0.59 16.61 7.27
CA LEU A 337 -1.95 16.88 7.73
C LEU A 337 -2.90 15.81 7.19
N CYS A 338 -3.59 15.10 8.09
CA CYS A 338 -4.53 14.04 7.76
C CYS A 338 -5.95 14.40 8.22
N ASN A 339 -6.93 14.25 7.34
CA ASN A 339 -8.35 14.53 7.65
C ASN A 339 -9.03 13.42 8.46
N LEU A 340 -8.33 12.34 8.79
CA LEU A 340 -8.91 11.20 9.50
C LEU A 340 -7.97 10.67 10.59
N PRO A 341 -8.30 10.83 11.87
CA PRO A 341 -7.61 10.11 12.93
C PRO A 341 -8.01 8.64 12.91
N VAL A 342 -7.03 7.77 13.07
CA VAL A 342 -7.22 6.31 13.13
C VAL A 342 -6.68 5.76 14.45
N ASN A 343 -7.01 4.51 14.80
CA ASN A 343 -6.30 3.84 15.88
C ASN A 343 -4.87 3.52 15.42
N TYR A 344 -3.91 3.50 16.35
CA TYR A 344 -2.49 3.30 16.01
C TYR A 344 -1.97 4.34 15.02
N ASP A 345 -2.33 5.59 15.23
CA ASP A 345 -2.08 6.71 14.32
C ASP A 345 -0.64 7.19 14.47
N LEU A 346 0.21 6.79 13.54
CA LEU A 346 1.63 7.18 13.54
C LEU A 346 1.83 8.70 13.48
N ILE A 347 0.93 9.43 12.79
CA ILE A 347 1.03 10.89 12.68
C ILE A 347 0.90 11.51 14.06
N ARG A 348 -0.04 11.03 14.87
CA ARG A 348 -0.28 11.52 16.23
C ARG A 348 0.74 10.98 17.23
N GLU A 349 0.98 9.66 17.21
CA GLU A 349 1.86 8.98 18.16
C GLU A 349 3.31 9.45 18.06
N LYS A 350 3.80 9.68 16.84
CA LYS A 350 5.16 10.13 16.57
C LYS A 350 5.26 11.65 16.36
N LYS A 351 4.13 12.39 16.50
CA LYS A 351 4.05 13.85 16.30
C LYS A 351 4.60 14.30 14.94
N LEU A 352 4.20 13.61 13.87
CA LEU A 352 4.65 13.88 12.50
C LEU A 352 3.83 14.97 11.81
N GLY A 353 2.82 15.47 12.49
CA GLY A 353 1.86 16.44 11.99
C GLY A 353 0.56 16.39 12.78
N ILE A 354 -0.55 16.65 12.12
CA ILE A 354 -1.90 16.64 12.70
C ILE A 354 -2.77 15.64 11.98
N ALA A 355 -3.49 14.81 12.73
CA ALA A 355 -4.56 13.96 12.23
C ALA A 355 -5.83 14.21 13.05
N LYS A 356 -6.87 14.81 12.41
CA LYS A 356 -8.14 15.06 13.04
C LYS A 356 -9.28 15.09 12.00
N ARG A 357 -10.51 14.87 12.43
CA ARG A 357 -11.69 15.10 11.58
C ARG A 357 -11.98 16.60 11.53
N PHE A 358 -12.27 17.09 10.33
CA PHE A 358 -12.69 18.45 10.11
C PHE A 358 -14.21 18.48 9.90
N ALA A 359 -14.90 19.38 10.59
CA ALA A 359 -16.34 19.54 10.47
C ALA A 359 -16.72 20.18 9.10
N ASN A 360 -15.84 21.02 8.56
CA ASN A 360 -16.04 21.75 7.31
C ASN A 360 -14.70 22.25 6.74
N GLY A 361 -14.74 22.89 5.55
CA GLY A 361 -13.58 23.45 4.89
C GLY A 361 -12.86 24.53 5.70
N LYS A 362 -13.60 25.33 6.47
CA LYS A 362 -13.04 26.40 7.30
C LYS A 362 -12.12 25.83 8.41
N GLU A 363 -12.57 24.82 9.11
CA GLU A 363 -11.76 24.16 10.15
C GLU A 363 -10.50 23.51 9.57
N TYR A 364 -10.61 22.96 8.35
CA TYR A 364 -9.47 22.41 7.64
C TYR A 364 -8.47 23.50 7.24
N ALA A 365 -8.97 24.62 6.72
CA ALA A 365 -8.18 25.79 6.34
C ALA A 365 -7.44 26.41 7.53
N GLU A 366 -8.08 26.45 8.70
CA GLU A 366 -7.46 26.92 9.94
C GLU A 366 -6.24 26.07 10.34
N GLU A 367 -6.31 24.74 10.18
CA GLU A 367 -5.15 23.87 10.47
C GLU A 367 -4.02 24.06 9.44
N ILE A 368 -4.34 24.22 8.15
CA ILE A 368 -3.33 24.54 7.12
C ILE A 368 -2.65 25.86 7.45
N THR A 369 -3.41 26.87 7.87
CA THR A 369 -2.88 28.18 8.25
C THR A 369 -1.93 28.10 9.45
N LYS A 370 -2.21 27.25 10.43
CA LYS A 370 -1.32 27.02 11.58
C LYS A 370 0.05 26.52 11.13
N PHE A 371 0.11 25.57 10.18
CA PHE A 371 1.40 25.09 9.65
C PHE A 371 2.18 26.20 8.95
N ARG A 372 1.50 27.08 8.20
CA ARG A 372 2.13 28.25 7.57
C ARG A 372 2.69 29.24 8.60
N GLN A 373 2.09 29.31 9.78
CA GLN A 373 2.45 30.26 10.85
C GLN A 373 3.49 29.72 11.85
N LEU A 374 3.92 28.45 11.69
CA LEU A 374 4.97 27.88 12.55
C LEU A 374 6.25 28.69 12.46
N THR A 375 6.95 28.84 13.58
CA THR A 375 8.32 29.35 13.57
C THR A 375 9.23 28.37 12.85
N SER A 376 10.41 28.81 12.42
CA SER A 376 11.38 27.94 11.77
C SER A 376 11.78 26.77 12.69
N GLU A 377 11.92 27.02 13.99
CA GLU A 377 12.26 26.03 15.00
C GLU A 377 11.16 24.95 15.15
N GLU A 378 9.91 25.39 15.27
CA GLU A 378 8.76 24.47 15.37
C GLU A 378 8.61 23.62 14.11
N TYR A 379 8.82 24.21 12.93
CA TYR A 379 8.78 23.50 11.66
C TYR A 379 9.91 22.47 11.56
N GLU A 380 11.13 22.83 11.93
CA GLU A 380 12.30 21.95 11.90
C GLU A 380 12.14 20.77 12.85
N GLU A 381 11.48 20.95 14.00
CA GLU A 381 11.14 19.82 14.88
C GLU A 381 10.25 18.76 14.21
N TYR A 382 9.30 19.19 13.35
CA TYR A 382 8.52 18.23 12.55
C TYR A 382 9.40 17.50 11.54
N CYS A 383 10.27 18.23 10.83
CA CYS A 383 11.20 17.67 9.85
C CYS A 383 12.10 16.60 10.49
N GLN A 384 12.69 16.90 11.63
CA GLN A 384 13.57 15.98 12.35
C GLN A 384 12.82 14.71 12.83
N ARG A 385 11.62 14.83 13.40
CA ARG A 385 10.81 13.68 13.81
C ARG A 385 10.42 12.81 12.63
N LEU A 386 10.09 13.40 11.47
CA LEU A 386 9.76 12.67 10.24
C LEU A 386 10.96 11.90 9.73
N LYS A 387 12.14 12.52 9.69
CA LYS A 387 13.41 11.90 9.31
C LYS A 387 13.74 10.69 10.18
N GLU A 388 13.67 10.84 11.50
CA GLU A 388 13.94 9.75 12.45
C GLU A 388 12.92 8.62 12.30
N CYS A 389 11.63 8.98 12.17
CA CYS A 389 10.56 8.01 12.00
C CYS A 389 10.69 7.24 10.68
N ALA A 390 11.06 7.88 9.57
CA ALA A 390 11.25 7.24 8.29
C ALA A 390 12.26 6.08 8.34
N GLN A 391 13.32 6.20 9.16
CA GLN A 391 14.32 5.15 9.34
C GLN A 391 13.71 3.82 9.87
N GLU A 392 12.71 3.90 10.76
CA GLU A 392 12.04 2.72 11.32
C GLU A 392 11.25 1.94 10.24
N TYR A 393 10.88 2.62 9.15
CA TYR A 393 10.04 2.11 8.05
C TYR A 393 10.79 1.98 6.71
N ASP A 394 12.13 2.04 6.74
CA ASP A 394 12.95 1.66 5.59
C ASP A 394 12.71 0.18 5.24
N TYR A 395 12.52 -0.12 3.95
CA TYR A 395 12.35 -1.51 3.51
C TYR A 395 13.52 -2.41 3.87
N GLN A 396 14.73 -1.88 4.01
CA GLN A 396 15.87 -2.64 4.53
C GLN A 396 15.61 -3.12 5.96
N ILE A 397 15.10 -2.25 6.82
CA ILE A 397 14.76 -2.57 8.23
C ILE A 397 13.53 -3.50 8.30
N LEU A 398 12.50 -3.21 7.50
CA LEU A 398 11.30 -4.03 7.44
C LEU A 398 11.61 -5.45 6.93
N THR A 399 12.58 -5.59 6.00
CA THR A 399 13.03 -6.90 5.51
C THR A 399 13.67 -7.74 6.63
N ASN A 400 14.34 -7.13 7.61
CA ASN A 400 14.84 -7.87 8.77
C ASN A 400 13.70 -8.48 9.62
N LYS A 401 12.56 -7.79 9.71
CA LYS A 401 11.35 -8.31 10.36
C LYS A 401 10.77 -9.47 9.56
N ILE A 402 10.63 -9.31 8.24
CA ILE A 402 10.14 -10.37 7.34
C ILE A 402 11.04 -11.60 7.42
N GLU A 403 12.35 -11.45 7.30
CA GLU A 403 13.31 -12.55 7.37
C GLU A 403 13.15 -13.37 8.66
N ARG A 404 13.02 -12.69 9.81
CA ARG A 404 12.79 -13.36 11.11
C ARG A 404 11.48 -14.16 11.12
N ILE A 405 10.41 -13.62 10.55
CA ILE A 405 9.11 -14.29 10.48
C ILE A 405 9.19 -15.52 9.56
N LEU A 406 9.85 -15.40 8.40
CA LEU A 406 10.05 -16.53 7.49
C LEU A 406 10.88 -17.64 8.14
N LYS A 407 11.98 -17.31 8.82
CA LYS A 407 12.80 -18.28 9.57
C LYS A 407 11.98 -18.95 10.67
N LYS A 408 11.18 -18.19 11.42
CA LYS A 408 10.29 -18.75 12.46
C LYS A 408 9.28 -19.74 11.88
N ALA A 409 8.73 -19.49 10.68
CA ALA A 409 7.83 -20.42 10.01
C ALA A 409 8.55 -21.73 9.65
N ILE A 410 9.77 -21.65 9.10
CA ILE A 410 10.60 -22.81 8.74
C ILE A 410 10.93 -23.64 9.98
N ASP A 411 11.35 -23.01 11.07
CA ASP A 411 11.75 -23.71 12.30
C ASP A 411 10.55 -24.38 13.00
N SER A 412 9.39 -23.76 12.93
CA SER A 412 8.16 -24.33 13.49
C SER A 412 7.66 -25.55 12.70
N SER A 413 7.94 -25.64 11.41
CA SER A 413 7.54 -26.76 10.55
C SER A 413 8.43 -28.00 10.69
N LYS A 414 9.63 -27.85 11.26
CA LYS A 414 10.59 -28.95 11.52
C LYS A 414 10.31 -29.70 12.82
N ARG A 415 9.45 -29.16 13.69
CA ARG A 415 9.00 -29.77 14.94
C ARG A 415 7.73 -30.58 14.72
#